data_342b1444ccae9020620a13903c29e859
#
_entry.id   342b1444ccae9020620a13903c29e859
#
_cell.length_a   1.000
_cell.length_b   1.000
_cell.length_c   1.000
_cell.angle_alpha   90.00
_cell.angle_beta   90.00
_cell.angle_gamma   90.00
#
_symmetry.space_group_name_H-M   'P 1'
#
loop_
_entity.id
_entity.type
_entity.pdbx_description
1 polymer ?
#
loop_
_entity_poly.entity_id
_entity_poly.type
_entity_poly.pdbx_seq_one_letter_code
_entity_poly.pdbx_strand_id
1 'polypeptide(L)'
;ITQPDRPRGRQLIPHPPAVKVEAQHRNLPVHQPERLRDDFEFLTRLAPDLIVVAAYGQFLSQPVLSLPEHGCINVHGSLLPLYRGAAPIQRAILDGHTETGVTIMEMEAGLDTGAMISKVRTPIEPADNAQTLHDRLAELGATLLIETIPSYVAGEISPKPQDDSQATHAAKITRDMGRVDWSKTATEIWNQARAFTP
;
A
#
# COMPACT_ATOMS: atom_id res chain seq x y z
N ILE A 1 8.83 -6.35 10.10
CA ILE A 1 8.10 -7.55 9.67
C ILE A 1 7.98 -7.51 8.15
N THR A 2 8.14 -8.64 7.47
CA THR A 2 7.97 -8.74 6.02
C THR A 2 7.45 -10.12 5.63
N GLN A 3 7.02 -10.28 4.36
CA GLN A 3 6.62 -11.58 3.82
C GLN A 3 7.80 -12.58 3.87
N PRO A 4 7.52 -13.89 4.01
CA PRO A 4 8.53 -14.93 3.88
C PRO A 4 9.24 -14.90 2.51
N ASP A 5 10.44 -15.49 2.46
CA ASP A 5 11.14 -15.70 1.22
C ASP A 5 10.29 -16.59 0.30
N ARG A 6 10.04 -16.14 -0.92
CA ARG A 6 9.16 -16.84 -1.88
C ARG A 6 9.92 -17.26 -3.13
N PRO A 7 9.61 -18.44 -3.68
CA PRO A 7 10.18 -18.87 -4.96
C PRO A 7 9.88 -17.84 -6.07
N ARG A 8 10.91 -17.45 -6.83
CA ARG A 8 10.80 -16.57 -7.98
C ARG A 8 11.53 -17.14 -9.20
N GLY A 9 11.09 -16.70 -10.39
CA GLY A 9 11.69 -17.11 -11.66
C GLY A 9 11.40 -18.58 -12.00
N ARG A 10 11.98 -19.03 -13.12
CA ARG A 10 11.77 -20.39 -13.66
C ARG A 10 12.37 -21.49 -12.80
N GLN A 11 13.39 -21.18 -12.01
CA GLN A 11 14.09 -22.14 -11.15
C GLN A 11 13.47 -22.27 -9.76
N LEU A 12 12.42 -21.50 -9.45
CA LEU A 12 11.72 -21.51 -8.15
C LEU A 12 12.66 -21.35 -6.94
N ILE A 13 13.77 -20.62 -7.09
CA ILE A 13 14.70 -20.34 -6.01
C ILE A 13 14.03 -19.33 -5.03
N PRO A 14 14.05 -19.56 -3.71
CA PRO A 14 13.56 -18.60 -2.75
C PRO A 14 14.36 -17.29 -2.81
N HIS A 15 13.65 -16.18 -2.96
CA HIS A 15 14.23 -14.83 -2.96
C HIS A 15 13.69 -14.04 -1.77
N PRO A 16 14.56 -13.31 -1.04
CA PRO A 16 14.12 -12.45 0.04
C PRO A 16 13.33 -11.25 -0.49
N PRO A 17 12.30 -10.78 0.25
CA PRO A 17 11.65 -9.51 -0.04
C PRO A 17 12.63 -8.32 0.07
N ALA A 18 12.42 -7.27 -0.71
CA ALA A 18 13.25 -6.07 -0.68
C ALA A 18 13.39 -5.46 0.72
N VAL A 19 12.30 -5.44 1.49
CA VAL A 19 12.29 -4.96 2.89
C VAL A 19 13.24 -5.76 3.77
N LYS A 20 13.33 -7.10 3.60
CA LYS A 20 14.28 -7.93 4.35
C LYS A 20 15.72 -7.56 4.01
N VAL A 21 16.03 -7.42 2.72
CA VAL A 21 17.37 -7.07 2.27
C VAL A 21 17.80 -5.73 2.86
N GLU A 22 16.94 -4.72 2.77
CA GLU A 22 17.24 -3.37 3.31
C GLU A 22 17.37 -3.37 4.84
N ALA A 23 16.49 -4.10 5.54
CA ALA A 23 16.56 -4.22 6.99
C ALA A 23 17.87 -4.88 7.44
N GLN A 24 18.32 -5.93 6.73
CA GLN A 24 19.60 -6.59 7.00
C GLN A 24 20.80 -5.67 6.76
N HIS A 25 20.78 -4.87 5.68
CA HIS A 25 21.82 -3.86 5.43
C HIS A 25 21.92 -2.82 6.56
N ARG A 26 20.81 -2.53 7.22
CA ARG A 26 20.74 -1.59 8.36
C ARG A 26 20.88 -2.26 9.73
N ASN A 27 21.16 -3.55 9.78
CA ASN A 27 21.22 -4.34 11.02
C ASN A 27 19.93 -4.28 11.85
N LEU A 28 18.77 -4.15 11.19
CA LEU A 28 17.47 -4.19 11.85
C LEU A 28 16.96 -5.62 11.97
N PRO A 29 16.33 -6.00 13.10
CA PRO A 29 15.75 -7.33 13.26
C PRO A 29 14.60 -7.54 12.25
N VAL A 30 14.52 -8.77 11.71
CA VAL A 30 13.51 -9.14 10.71
C VAL A 30 12.69 -10.32 11.21
N HIS A 31 11.37 -10.20 11.18
CA HIS A 31 10.42 -11.27 11.43
C HIS A 31 9.64 -11.59 10.16
N GLN A 32 9.51 -12.87 9.83
CA GLN A 32 8.85 -13.34 8.60
C GLN A 32 7.79 -14.41 8.91
N PRO A 33 6.73 -14.08 9.67
CA PRO A 33 5.65 -15.04 9.94
C PRO A 33 4.94 -15.40 8.63
N GLU A 34 4.61 -16.69 8.45
CA GLU A 34 3.80 -17.12 7.29
C GLU A 34 2.42 -16.45 7.30
N ARG A 35 1.82 -16.34 8.49
CA ARG A 35 0.57 -15.61 8.71
C ARG A 35 0.67 -14.85 10.02
N LEU A 36 0.74 -13.53 9.90
CA LEU A 36 0.86 -12.67 11.09
C LEU A 36 -0.30 -12.85 12.09
N ARG A 37 -1.50 -13.13 11.60
CA ARG A 37 -2.68 -13.37 12.46
C ARG A 37 -2.54 -14.58 13.38
N ASP A 38 -1.70 -15.57 12.99
CA ASP A 38 -1.53 -16.83 13.68
C ASP A 38 -0.21 -16.84 14.52
N ASP A 39 0.72 -15.92 14.20
CA ASP A 39 2.05 -15.82 14.83
C ASP A 39 2.40 -14.34 15.05
N PHE A 40 1.81 -13.73 16.05
CA PHE A 40 2.04 -12.31 16.41
C PHE A 40 2.51 -12.10 17.85
N GLU A 41 2.69 -13.15 18.65
CA GLU A 41 3.09 -13.02 20.06
C GLU A 41 4.43 -12.27 20.26
N PHE A 42 5.32 -12.34 19.28
CA PHE A 42 6.55 -11.54 19.31
C PHE A 42 6.28 -10.03 19.31
N LEU A 43 5.19 -9.57 18.70
CA LEU A 43 4.78 -8.15 18.72
C LEU A 43 4.42 -7.70 20.14
N THR A 44 3.75 -8.55 20.91
CA THR A 44 3.43 -8.27 22.31
C THR A 44 4.71 -8.06 23.13
N ARG A 45 5.75 -8.87 22.86
CA ARG A 45 7.06 -8.70 23.53
C ARG A 45 7.82 -7.46 23.07
N LEU A 46 7.65 -7.06 21.80
CA LEU A 46 8.25 -5.83 21.26
C LEU A 46 7.56 -4.57 21.79
N ALA A 47 6.29 -4.67 22.20
CA ALA A 47 5.46 -3.58 22.71
C ALA A 47 5.60 -2.31 21.87
N PRO A 48 5.28 -2.33 20.55
CA PRO A 48 5.42 -1.14 19.71
C PRO A 48 4.40 -0.08 20.09
N ASP A 49 4.81 1.20 20.09
CA ASP A 49 3.90 2.33 20.31
C ASP A 49 3.04 2.61 19.07
N LEU A 50 3.56 2.31 17.88
CA LEU A 50 2.89 2.48 16.58
C LEU A 50 3.31 1.36 15.65
N ILE A 51 2.39 0.83 14.86
CA ILE A 51 2.70 -0.08 13.74
C ILE A 51 2.47 0.65 12.43
N VAL A 52 3.50 0.69 11.58
CA VAL A 52 3.43 1.21 10.22
C VAL A 52 3.36 0.06 9.22
N VAL A 53 2.40 0.13 8.32
CA VAL A 53 2.20 -0.86 7.25
C VAL A 53 2.40 -0.20 5.89
N ALA A 54 3.14 -0.86 5.01
CA ALA A 54 3.28 -0.47 3.62
C ALA A 54 3.35 -1.72 2.76
N ALA A 55 2.40 -1.90 1.85
CA ALA A 55 2.33 -3.00 0.88
C ALA A 55 2.58 -4.40 1.48
N TYR A 56 2.13 -4.64 2.71
CA TYR A 56 2.41 -5.90 3.43
C TYR A 56 1.69 -7.11 2.84
N GLY A 57 0.45 -6.90 2.35
CA GLY A 57 -0.32 -7.93 1.65
C GLY A 57 -0.94 -9.01 2.55
N GLN A 58 -1.00 -8.80 3.87
CA GLN A 58 -1.75 -9.64 4.81
C GLN A 58 -2.71 -8.75 5.62
N PHE A 59 -3.88 -9.30 5.93
CA PHE A 59 -4.80 -8.66 6.89
C PHE A 59 -4.23 -8.73 8.31
N LEU A 60 -4.32 -7.63 9.04
CA LEU A 60 -4.03 -7.59 10.46
C LEU A 60 -5.28 -7.99 11.24
N SER A 61 -5.11 -8.93 12.18
CA SER A 61 -6.19 -9.34 13.07
C SER A 61 -6.49 -8.25 14.11
N GLN A 62 -7.71 -8.26 14.67
CA GLN A 62 -8.07 -7.28 15.70
C GLN A 62 -7.08 -7.22 16.88
N PRO A 63 -6.57 -8.35 17.40
CA PRO A 63 -5.52 -8.30 18.43
C PRO A 63 -4.26 -7.55 18.00
N VAL A 64 -3.84 -7.66 16.74
CA VAL A 64 -2.67 -6.92 16.22
C VAL A 64 -3.00 -5.43 16.06
N LEU A 65 -4.19 -5.10 15.53
CA LEU A 65 -4.63 -3.72 15.35
C LEU A 65 -4.74 -2.95 16.68
N SER A 66 -5.12 -3.64 17.76
CA SER A 66 -5.33 -3.05 19.09
C SER A 66 -4.08 -3.11 19.99
N LEU A 67 -2.95 -3.63 19.49
CA LEU A 67 -1.77 -3.82 20.31
C LEU A 67 -1.00 -2.51 20.58
N PRO A 68 -0.73 -1.65 19.57
CA PRO A 68 0.00 -0.40 19.78
C PRO A 68 -0.89 0.69 20.38
N GLU A 69 -0.34 1.52 21.27
CA GLU A 69 -1.04 2.66 21.87
C GLU A 69 -1.57 3.64 20.81
N HIS A 70 -0.75 3.93 19.79
CA HIS A 70 -1.12 4.82 18.67
C HIS A 70 -1.71 4.07 17.47
N GLY A 71 -2.10 2.79 17.64
CA GLY A 71 -2.73 1.98 16.61
C GLY A 71 -1.81 1.59 15.47
N CYS A 72 -2.42 1.20 14.36
CA CYS A 72 -1.74 0.81 13.12
C CYS A 72 -2.07 1.81 12.02
N ILE A 73 -1.08 2.28 11.27
CA ILE A 73 -1.27 3.18 10.13
C ILE A 73 -0.75 2.52 8.85
N ASN A 74 -1.38 2.85 7.72
CA ASN A 74 -1.01 2.32 6.41
C ASN A 74 -0.65 3.44 5.43
N VAL A 75 0.37 3.18 4.62
CA VAL A 75 0.74 4.01 3.48
C VAL A 75 0.01 3.47 2.26
N HIS A 76 -1.07 4.14 1.85
CA HIS A 76 -1.93 3.70 0.76
C HIS A 76 -1.68 4.52 -0.52
N GLY A 77 -1.45 3.83 -1.65
CA GLY A 77 -1.05 4.43 -2.92
C GLY A 77 -2.21 5.02 -3.73
N SER A 78 -3.14 5.72 -3.08
CA SER A 78 -4.19 6.51 -3.72
C SER A 78 -4.63 7.69 -2.87
N LEU A 79 -5.46 8.55 -3.45
CA LEU A 79 -6.20 9.60 -2.72
C LEU A 79 -7.52 9.03 -2.21
N LEU A 80 -7.48 8.34 -1.05
CA LEU A 80 -8.69 7.79 -0.42
C LEU A 80 -9.78 8.87 -0.27
N PRO A 81 -11.06 8.52 -0.43
CA PRO A 81 -11.63 7.16 -0.48
C PRO A 81 -11.57 6.47 -1.86
N LEU A 82 -10.93 7.07 -2.85
CA LEU A 82 -10.77 6.44 -4.17
C LEU A 82 -9.77 5.27 -4.09
N TYR A 83 -10.11 4.17 -4.78
CA TYR A 83 -9.20 3.04 -4.99
C TYR A 83 -8.78 2.32 -3.70
N ARG A 84 -9.72 2.03 -2.80
CA ARG A 84 -9.50 1.07 -1.70
C ARG A 84 -9.14 -0.29 -2.28
N GLY A 85 -8.15 -0.98 -1.72
CA GLY A 85 -7.80 -2.34 -2.12
C GLY A 85 -6.40 -2.51 -2.71
N ALA A 86 -6.21 -3.60 -3.47
CA ALA A 86 -4.90 -4.17 -3.74
C ALA A 86 -4.10 -3.50 -4.87
N ALA A 87 -4.75 -2.77 -5.79
CA ALA A 87 -4.10 -2.27 -7.00
C ALA A 87 -4.47 -0.80 -7.33
N PRO A 88 -4.35 0.14 -6.38
CA PRO A 88 -4.77 1.52 -6.57
C PRO A 88 -4.01 2.22 -7.70
N ILE A 89 -2.72 1.98 -7.84
CA ILE A 89 -1.85 2.60 -8.84
C ILE A 89 -2.28 2.20 -10.25
N GLN A 90 -2.40 0.88 -10.49
CA GLN A 90 -2.83 0.37 -11.78
C GLN A 90 -4.23 0.85 -12.15
N ARG A 91 -5.14 0.89 -11.16
CA ARG A 91 -6.52 1.30 -11.39
C ARG A 91 -6.60 2.79 -11.77
N ALA A 92 -5.86 3.67 -11.11
CA ALA A 92 -5.83 5.08 -11.44
C ALA A 92 -5.37 5.34 -12.90
N ILE A 93 -4.38 4.56 -13.37
CA ILE A 93 -3.92 4.64 -14.78
C ILE A 93 -4.98 4.08 -15.73
N LEU A 94 -5.55 2.90 -15.42
CA LEU A 94 -6.58 2.25 -16.25
C LEU A 94 -7.79 3.16 -16.48
N ASP A 95 -8.24 3.82 -15.42
CA ASP A 95 -9.42 4.69 -15.45
C ASP A 95 -9.11 6.07 -16.06
N GLY A 96 -7.84 6.30 -16.48
CA GLY A 96 -7.43 7.51 -17.18
C GLY A 96 -7.38 8.76 -16.31
N HIS A 97 -7.17 8.61 -15.00
CA HIS A 97 -7.00 9.75 -14.12
C HIS A 97 -5.71 10.52 -14.46
N THR A 98 -5.76 11.83 -14.29
CA THR A 98 -4.62 12.74 -14.49
C THR A 98 -3.89 13.07 -13.20
N GLU A 99 -4.45 12.66 -12.04
CA GLU A 99 -3.89 12.88 -10.71
C GLU A 99 -4.12 11.65 -9.84
N THR A 100 -3.17 11.37 -8.97
CA THR A 100 -3.26 10.40 -7.88
C THR A 100 -2.47 10.90 -6.67
N GLY A 101 -2.13 10.02 -5.74
CA GLY A 101 -1.33 10.41 -4.58
C GLY A 101 -1.17 9.28 -3.59
N VAL A 102 -0.74 9.65 -2.39
CA VAL A 102 -0.62 8.76 -1.25
C VAL A 102 -1.48 9.29 -0.11
N THR A 103 -2.13 8.39 0.60
CA THR A 103 -2.84 8.67 1.85
C THR A 103 -2.21 7.87 2.98
N ILE A 104 -1.83 8.55 4.07
CA ILE A 104 -1.56 7.90 5.36
C ILE A 104 -2.90 7.78 6.07
N MET A 105 -3.28 6.56 6.48
CA MET A 105 -4.58 6.28 7.09
C MET A 105 -4.43 5.35 8.30
N GLU A 106 -5.35 5.44 9.23
CA GLU A 106 -5.51 4.46 10.30
C GLU A 106 -6.00 3.13 9.73
N MET A 107 -5.56 2.04 10.33
CA MET A 107 -6.04 0.70 9.93
C MET A 107 -7.14 0.23 10.87
N GLU A 108 -8.16 -0.35 10.28
CA GLU A 108 -9.26 -1.00 10.97
C GLU A 108 -9.60 -2.35 10.31
N ALA A 109 -10.64 -3.02 10.77
CA ALA A 109 -11.04 -4.33 10.21
C ALA A 109 -11.51 -4.28 8.75
N GLY A 110 -11.93 -3.10 8.26
CA GLY A 110 -12.34 -2.89 6.86
C GLY A 110 -11.15 -2.76 5.93
N LEU A 111 -11.38 -3.04 4.65
CA LEU A 111 -10.36 -2.90 3.61
C LEU A 111 -10.17 -1.43 3.25
N ASP A 112 -9.10 -0.82 3.76
CA ASP A 112 -8.70 0.58 3.53
C ASP A 112 -9.82 1.60 3.84
N THR A 113 -10.63 1.32 4.87
CA THR A 113 -11.78 2.15 5.29
C THR A 113 -11.48 3.13 6.41
N GLY A 114 -10.36 2.95 7.10
CA GLY A 114 -9.99 3.75 8.28
C GLY A 114 -9.80 5.23 8.00
N ALA A 115 -9.77 6.03 9.06
CA ALA A 115 -9.69 7.48 8.95
C ALA A 115 -8.36 7.95 8.32
N MET A 116 -8.44 9.00 7.52
CA MET A 116 -7.29 9.57 6.81
C MET A 116 -6.56 10.58 7.67
N ILE A 117 -5.25 10.39 7.85
CA ILE A 117 -4.38 11.25 8.65
C ILE A 117 -3.80 12.38 7.80
N SER A 118 -3.17 12.03 6.68
CA SER A 118 -2.55 12.99 5.76
C SER A 118 -2.57 12.49 4.32
N LYS A 119 -2.39 13.41 3.35
CA LYS A 119 -2.36 13.09 1.92
C LYS A 119 -1.36 13.96 1.17
N VAL A 120 -0.77 13.38 0.14
CA VAL A 120 0.02 14.11 -0.87
C VAL A 120 -0.47 13.75 -2.27
N ARG A 121 -0.50 14.74 -3.16
CA ARG A 121 -0.97 14.59 -4.56
C ARG A 121 0.20 14.60 -5.51
N THR A 122 0.04 13.92 -6.64
CA THR A 122 0.99 13.95 -7.76
C THR A 122 0.24 13.78 -9.09
N PRO A 123 0.67 14.43 -10.17
CA PRO A 123 0.11 14.16 -11.48
C PRO A 123 0.46 12.74 -11.95
N ILE A 124 -0.41 12.18 -12.79
CA ILE A 124 -0.13 11.01 -13.62
C ILE A 124 0.26 11.53 -15.00
N GLU A 125 1.56 11.50 -15.29
CA GLU A 125 2.08 11.99 -16.56
C GLU A 125 1.71 11.07 -17.73
N PRO A 126 1.58 11.59 -18.96
CA PRO A 126 1.28 10.78 -20.15
C PRO A 126 2.28 9.63 -20.37
N ALA A 127 3.54 9.80 -19.96
CA ALA A 127 4.59 8.79 -20.08
C ALA A 127 4.65 7.83 -18.89
N ASP A 128 3.87 8.05 -17.83
CA ASP A 128 3.89 7.15 -16.68
C ASP A 128 3.31 5.78 -17.02
N ASN A 129 3.97 4.76 -16.52
CA ASN A 129 3.44 3.41 -16.39
C ASN A 129 3.30 3.03 -14.91
N ALA A 130 2.83 1.81 -14.64
CA ALA A 130 2.63 1.37 -13.25
C ALA A 130 3.93 1.40 -12.43
N GLN A 131 5.09 1.12 -13.02
CA GLN A 131 6.37 1.13 -12.32
C GLN A 131 6.83 2.56 -12.00
N THR A 132 6.85 3.46 -12.99
CA THR A 132 7.33 4.85 -12.76
C THR A 132 6.46 5.59 -11.76
N LEU A 133 5.14 5.36 -11.83
CA LEU A 133 4.22 5.95 -10.87
C LEU A 133 4.37 5.34 -9.49
N HIS A 134 4.55 4.00 -9.39
CA HIS A 134 4.83 3.31 -8.12
C HIS A 134 6.08 3.90 -7.43
N ASP A 135 7.17 4.07 -8.18
CA ASP A 135 8.44 4.54 -7.60
C ASP A 135 8.29 5.97 -7.06
N ARG A 136 7.62 6.85 -7.83
CA ARG A 136 7.29 8.22 -7.37
C ARG A 136 6.41 8.21 -6.12
N LEU A 137 5.36 7.38 -6.08
CA LEU A 137 4.47 7.29 -4.93
C LEU A 137 5.17 6.69 -3.70
N ALA A 138 6.14 5.79 -3.88
CA ALA A 138 6.93 5.24 -2.79
C ALA A 138 7.79 6.33 -2.11
N GLU A 139 8.45 7.19 -2.88
CA GLU A 139 9.23 8.31 -2.35
C GLU A 139 8.34 9.35 -1.64
N LEU A 140 7.24 9.75 -2.29
CA LEU A 140 6.28 10.67 -1.70
C LEU A 140 5.66 10.13 -0.42
N GLY A 141 5.28 8.83 -0.42
CA GLY A 141 4.72 8.17 0.73
C GLY A 141 5.68 8.06 1.91
N ALA A 142 6.95 7.77 1.64
CA ALA A 142 7.99 7.72 2.67
C ALA A 142 8.21 9.10 3.32
N THR A 143 8.30 10.16 2.51
CA THR A 143 8.43 11.54 3.00
C THR A 143 7.22 11.94 3.83
N LEU A 144 6.01 11.77 3.29
CA LEU A 144 4.77 12.09 3.97
C LEU A 144 4.63 11.35 5.30
N LEU A 145 5.01 10.06 5.34
CA LEU A 145 4.95 9.24 6.55
C LEU A 145 5.84 9.82 7.66
N ILE A 146 7.11 10.15 7.33
CA ILE A 146 8.07 10.69 8.29
C ILE A 146 7.59 12.05 8.84
N GLU A 147 7.01 12.89 8.00
CA GLU A 147 6.44 14.18 8.39
C GLU A 147 5.18 14.03 9.24
N THR A 148 4.37 12.99 8.99
CA THR A 148 3.08 12.77 9.66
C THR A 148 3.24 12.18 11.06
N ILE A 149 4.15 11.23 11.27
CA ILE A 149 4.26 10.45 12.51
C ILE A 149 4.39 11.33 13.76
N PRO A 150 5.30 12.34 13.84
CA PRO A 150 5.48 13.13 15.07
C PRO A 150 4.19 13.81 15.53
N SER A 151 3.51 14.53 14.65
CA SER A 151 2.26 15.23 14.98
C SER A 151 1.08 14.28 15.20
N TYR A 152 1.06 13.13 14.54
CA TYR A 152 0.05 12.10 14.78
C TYR A 152 0.19 11.50 16.19
N VAL A 153 1.38 11.09 16.57
CA VAL A 153 1.68 10.52 17.90
C VAL A 153 1.48 11.57 19.01
N ALA A 154 1.77 12.84 18.75
CA ALA A 154 1.51 13.94 19.68
C ALA A 154 0.02 14.29 19.83
N GLY A 155 -0.88 13.68 19.02
CA GLY A 155 -2.32 13.99 19.02
C GLY A 155 -2.67 15.35 18.42
N GLU A 156 -1.77 15.95 17.66
CA GLU A 156 -1.96 17.25 16.99
C GLU A 156 -2.78 17.13 15.70
N ILE A 157 -2.85 15.93 15.12
CA ILE A 157 -3.64 15.63 13.92
C ILE A 157 -4.88 14.86 14.33
N SER A 158 -6.06 15.36 13.95
CA SER A 158 -7.32 14.62 14.07
C SER A 158 -7.59 13.88 12.75
N PRO A 159 -7.54 12.54 12.74
CA PRO A 159 -7.85 11.77 11.53
C PRO A 159 -9.27 12.03 11.03
N LYS A 160 -9.44 12.12 9.73
CA LYS A 160 -10.73 12.44 9.10
C LYS A 160 -11.39 11.18 8.57
N PRO A 161 -12.63 10.84 9.00
CA PRO A 161 -13.37 9.73 8.39
C PRO A 161 -13.46 9.87 6.86
N GLN A 162 -13.48 8.74 6.19
CA GLN A 162 -13.70 8.71 4.75
C GLN A 162 -15.20 8.86 4.43
N ASP A 163 -15.51 9.49 3.30
CA ASP A 163 -16.88 9.54 2.74
C ASP A 163 -17.10 8.27 1.90
N ASP A 164 -17.82 7.31 2.44
CA ASP A 164 -18.09 6.03 1.78
C ASP A 164 -18.88 6.17 0.48
N SER A 165 -19.65 7.24 0.32
CA SER A 165 -20.40 7.51 -0.91
C SER A 165 -19.49 7.80 -2.11
N GLN A 166 -18.25 8.22 -1.87
CA GLN A 166 -17.24 8.49 -2.90
C GLN A 166 -16.22 7.35 -3.05
N ALA A 167 -16.37 6.28 -2.26
CA ALA A 167 -15.40 5.20 -2.28
C ALA A 167 -15.46 4.39 -3.58
N THR A 168 -14.28 4.13 -4.14
CA THR A 168 -14.11 3.19 -5.26
C THR A 168 -13.15 2.07 -4.87
N HIS A 169 -13.22 0.94 -5.59
CA HIS A 169 -12.43 -0.24 -5.26
C HIS A 169 -11.41 -0.57 -6.35
N ALA A 170 -10.19 -0.89 -5.92
CA ALA A 170 -9.08 -1.33 -6.75
C ALA A 170 -8.81 -2.82 -6.51
N ALA A 171 -9.57 -3.68 -7.17
CA ALA A 171 -9.41 -5.12 -7.06
C ALA A 171 -8.01 -5.56 -7.52
N LYS A 172 -7.55 -6.71 -7.01
CA LYS A 172 -6.29 -7.34 -7.40
C LYS A 172 -6.27 -7.57 -8.92
N ILE A 173 -5.15 -7.23 -9.56
CA ILE A 173 -4.94 -7.46 -10.98
C ILE A 173 -4.86 -8.96 -11.27
N THR A 174 -5.60 -9.39 -12.29
CA THR A 174 -5.61 -10.77 -12.78
C THR A 174 -5.02 -10.83 -14.18
N ARG A 175 -4.56 -12.02 -14.59
CA ARG A 175 -3.99 -12.23 -15.92
C ARG A 175 -4.99 -11.91 -17.05
N ASP A 176 -6.27 -12.16 -16.84
CA ASP A 176 -7.29 -11.93 -17.86
C ASP A 176 -7.54 -10.45 -18.14
N MET A 177 -7.27 -9.58 -17.15
CA MET A 177 -7.34 -8.13 -17.34
C MET A 177 -6.27 -7.61 -18.32
N GLY A 178 -5.22 -8.38 -18.60
CA GLY A 178 -4.19 -8.05 -19.59
C GLY A 178 -4.60 -8.35 -21.04
N ARG A 179 -5.77 -8.95 -21.28
CA ARG A 179 -6.26 -9.16 -22.65
C ARG A 179 -6.74 -7.86 -23.26
N VAL A 180 -6.24 -7.54 -24.44
CA VAL A 180 -6.64 -6.33 -25.17
C VAL A 180 -7.98 -6.57 -25.84
N ASP A 181 -8.91 -5.66 -25.56
CA ASP A 181 -10.18 -5.56 -26.27
C ASP A 181 -10.06 -4.50 -27.37
N TRP A 182 -9.92 -4.95 -28.62
CA TRP A 182 -9.73 -4.08 -29.79
C TRP A 182 -10.95 -3.23 -30.15
N SER A 183 -12.10 -3.42 -29.51
CA SER A 183 -13.27 -2.57 -29.66
C SER A 183 -13.20 -1.26 -28.86
N LYS A 184 -12.24 -1.17 -27.92
CA LYS A 184 -12.00 0.01 -27.11
C LYS A 184 -11.25 1.10 -27.85
N THR A 185 -11.31 2.31 -27.32
CA THR A 185 -10.58 3.45 -27.86
C THR A 185 -9.06 3.27 -27.71
N ALA A 186 -8.29 3.94 -28.57
CA ALA A 186 -6.83 3.93 -28.49
C ALA A 186 -6.31 4.39 -27.11
N THR A 187 -6.99 5.38 -26.49
CA THR A 187 -6.65 5.87 -25.15
C THR A 187 -6.87 4.82 -24.08
N GLU A 188 -7.99 4.08 -24.11
CA GLU A 188 -8.24 3.00 -23.16
C GLU A 188 -7.22 1.86 -23.30
N ILE A 189 -6.89 1.47 -24.54
CA ILE A 189 -5.88 0.44 -24.81
C ILE A 189 -4.49 0.92 -24.34
N TRP A 190 -4.16 2.18 -24.58
CA TRP A 190 -2.91 2.77 -24.10
C TRP A 190 -2.84 2.78 -22.57
N ASN A 191 -3.91 3.22 -21.91
CA ASN A 191 -3.99 3.18 -20.44
C ASN A 191 -3.84 1.75 -19.90
N GLN A 192 -4.47 0.77 -20.55
CA GLN A 192 -4.33 -0.64 -20.18
C GLN A 192 -2.86 -1.11 -20.33
N ALA A 193 -2.21 -0.78 -21.45
CA ALA A 193 -0.83 -1.16 -21.68
C ALA A 193 0.10 -0.60 -20.58
N ARG A 194 0.05 0.70 -20.29
CA ARG A 194 0.92 1.31 -19.28
C ARG A 194 0.55 0.95 -17.83
N ALA A 195 -0.72 0.63 -17.54
CA ALA A 195 -1.14 0.15 -16.22
C ALA A 195 -0.61 -1.26 -15.89
N PHE A 196 -0.36 -2.09 -16.90
CA PHE A 196 0.11 -3.48 -16.73
C PHE A 196 1.55 -3.69 -17.19
N THR A 197 2.24 -2.62 -17.55
CA THR A 197 3.68 -2.64 -17.85
C THR A 197 4.45 -2.40 -16.56
N PRO A 198 5.43 -3.31 -16.25
CA PRO A 198 6.35 -3.12 -15.16
C PRO A 198 7.25 -1.91 -15.39
#